data_3df4f15ce77e27a4c46d64b4d6eeb78b
#
_entry.id   3df4f15ce77e27a4c46d64b4d6eeb78b
#
_cell.length_a   1.000
_cell.length_b   1.000
_cell.length_c   1.000
_cell.angle_alpha   90.00
_cell.angle_beta   90.00
_cell.angle_gamma   90.00
#
_symmetry.space_group_name_H-M   'P 1'
#
loop_
_entity.id
_entity.type
_entity.pdbx_description
1 polymer ?
#
loop_
_entity_poly.entity_id
_entity_poly.type
_entity_poly.pdbx_seq_one_letter_code
_entity_poly.pdbx_strand_id
1 'polypeptide(L)'
;EVKAAFEHAKKNGVNMHFMGLVSDGGVHSSLEHLFKLCDISAAYGLENTFVHCFMDGRDTDPHSGKGFVADLEKHLAATTGKIATVIGRYYAMDRDKRWERVKVAYDALVSGIGERSSDMVEAVQKSYDEGVTDEFIKPFVRIDENGQPVGMIRPNDVVVFFNYRNDRAKELTIVLTQED
;
A
#
# COMPACT_ATOMS: atom_id res chain seq x y z
N GLU A 1 6.44 16.52 -11.17
CA GLU A 1 5.18 16.07 -10.49
C GLU A 1 5.47 15.45 -9.12
N VAL A 2 6.36 14.46 -9.01
CA VAL A 2 6.70 13.81 -7.72
C VAL A 2 7.19 14.83 -6.69
N LYS A 3 8.12 15.69 -7.05
CA LYS A 3 8.63 16.75 -6.15
C LYS A 3 7.49 17.64 -5.64
N ALA A 4 6.56 18.03 -6.51
CA ALA A 4 5.42 18.85 -6.14
C ALA A 4 4.51 18.17 -5.10
N ALA A 5 4.34 16.84 -5.19
CA ALA A 5 3.57 16.06 -4.23
C ALA A 5 4.20 16.12 -2.82
N PHE A 6 5.51 15.94 -2.73
CA PHE A 6 6.23 16.04 -1.45
C PHE A 6 6.18 17.45 -0.85
N GLU A 7 6.38 18.47 -1.68
CA GLU A 7 6.29 19.87 -1.25
C GLU A 7 4.88 20.22 -0.76
N HIS A 8 3.85 19.74 -1.46
CA HIS A 8 2.46 19.93 -1.06
C HIS A 8 2.15 19.28 0.30
N ALA A 9 2.58 18.03 0.50
CA ALA A 9 2.36 17.32 1.76
C ALA A 9 3.04 18.06 2.92
N LYS A 10 4.28 18.51 2.74
CA LYS A 10 5.01 19.26 3.75
C LYS A 10 4.38 20.60 4.06
N LYS A 11 4.02 21.36 3.03
CA LYS A 11 3.42 22.71 3.16
C LYS A 11 2.08 22.67 3.88
N ASN A 12 1.24 21.67 3.59
CA ASN A 12 -0.13 21.57 4.11
C ASN A 12 -0.25 20.67 5.34
N GLY A 13 0.83 20.00 5.76
CA GLY A 13 0.82 19.12 6.92
C GLY A 13 -0.12 17.92 6.77
N VAL A 14 -0.33 17.43 5.56
CA VAL A 14 -1.16 16.27 5.26
C VAL A 14 -0.32 15.00 5.18
N ASN A 15 -0.97 13.84 5.27
CA ASN A 15 -0.30 12.57 5.19
C ASN A 15 0.16 12.27 3.75
N MET A 16 1.30 11.58 3.65
CA MET A 16 1.82 11.03 2.41
C MET A 16 1.52 9.54 2.36
N HIS A 17 0.92 9.08 1.27
CA HIS A 17 0.65 7.68 1.04
C HIS A 17 1.34 7.20 -0.23
N PHE A 18 1.99 6.04 -0.15
CA PHE A 18 2.47 5.31 -1.32
C PHE A 18 1.66 4.04 -1.44
N MET A 19 1.10 3.78 -2.60
CA MET A 19 0.41 2.53 -2.86
C MET A 19 0.84 1.93 -4.20
N GLY A 20 0.87 0.63 -4.27
CA GLY A 20 1.25 -0.10 -5.47
C GLY A 20 1.69 -1.52 -5.18
N LEU A 21 2.10 -2.21 -6.24
CA LEU A 21 2.53 -3.60 -6.19
C LEU A 21 3.92 -3.71 -5.57
N VAL A 22 4.00 -4.44 -4.45
CA VAL A 22 5.25 -4.65 -3.69
C VAL A 22 5.85 -6.00 -4.06
N SER A 23 6.62 -6.01 -5.12
CA SER A 23 7.36 -7.18 -5.60
C SER A 23 8.53 -6.80 -6.50
N ASP A 24 9.39 -7.75 -6.81
CA ASP A 24 10.50 -7.59 -7.74
C ASP A 24 10.20 -8.09 -9.16
N GLY A 25 8.94 -8.37 -9.46
CA GLY A 25 8.51 -8.88 -10.78
C GLY A 25 8.80 -7.94 -11.94
N GLY A 26 8.83 -6.63 -11.70
CA GLY A 26 9.20 -5.64 -12.69
C GLY A 26 8.18 -5.39 -13.80
N VAL A 27 6.99 -5.94 -13.70
CA VAL A 27 5.93 -5.80 -14.71
C VAL A 27 5.10 -4.52 -14.49
N HIS A 28 4.68 -4.26 -13.27
CA HIS A 28 3.82 -3.12 -12.92
C HIS A 28 4.51 -2.03 -12.12
N SER A 29 5.53 -2.41 -11.35
CA SER A 29 6.18 -1.54 -10.39
C SER A 29 7.63 -1.94 -10.17
N SER A 30 8.35 -1.17 -9.36
CA SER A 30 9.70 -1.45 -8.93
C SER A 30 9.84 -1.19 -7.43
N LEU A 31 10.40 -2.14 -6.69
CA LEU A 31 10.76 -1.94 -5.28
C LEU A 31 11.78 -0.84 -5.10
N GLU A 32 12.71 -0.70 -6.06
CA GLU A 32 13.69 0.37 -6.04
C GLU A 32 13.02 1.76 -6.08
N HIS A 33 11.98 1.93 -6.89
CA HIS A 33 11.21 3.17 -6.92
C HIS A 33 10.51 3.42 -5.58
N LEU A 34 9.90 2.40 -4.98
CA LEU A 34 9.26 2.53 -3.68
C LEU A 34 10.25 2.94 -2.60
N PHE A 35 11.41 2.29 -2.55
CA PHE A 35 12.44 2.62 -1.57
C PHE A 35 12.98 4.04 -1.75
N LYS A 36 13.16 4.48 -2.99
CA LYS A 36 13.51 5.87 -3.31
C LYS A 36 12.45 6.87 -2.82
N LEU A 37 11.17 6.57 -3.00
CA LEU A 37 10.08 7.41 -2.48
C LEU A 37 10.14 7.52 -0.95
N CYS A 38 10.42 6.42 -0.26
CA CYS A 38 10.61 6.43 1.19
C CYS A 38 11.81 7.28 1.61
N ASP A 39 12.91 7.19 0.88
CA ASP A 39 14.12 8.01 1.12
C ASP A 39 13.81 9.51 0.95
N ILE A 40 13.05 9.86 -0.07
CA ILE A 40 12.63 11.25 -0.33
C ILE A 40 11.71 11.75 0.80
N SER A 41 10.75 10.94 1.26
CA SER A 41 9.90 11.29 2.40
C SER A 41 10.74 11.60 3.65
N ALA A 42 11.74 10.77 3.93
CA ALA A 42 12.65 11.00 5.05
C ALA A 42 13.43 12.31 4.90
N ALA A 43 13.93 12.61 3.69
CA ALA A 43 14.63 13.85 3.39
C ALA A 43 13.75 15.09 3.57
N TYR A 44 12.45 14.99 3.30
CA TYR A 44 11.48 16.07 3.55
C TYR A 44 10.99 16.13 5.00
N GLY A 45 11.37 15.16 5.84
CA GLY A 45 10.90 15.08 7.23
C GLY A 45 9.42 14.70 7.37
N LEU A 46 8.88 13.96 6.41
CA LEU A 46 7.47 13.56 6.40
C LEU A 46 7.27 12.29 7.25
N GLU A 47 7.14 12.45 8.54
CA GLU A 47 6.96 11.33 9.49
C GLU A 47 5.64 10.58 9.26
N ASN A 48 4.59 11.27 8.82
CA ASN A 48 3.29 10.70 8.49
C ASN A 48 3.26 10.19 7.05
N THR A 49 4.15 9.24 6.76
CA THR A 49 4.24 8.51 5.50
C THR A 49 3.75 7.08 5.70
N PHE A 50 2.82 6.64 4.85
CA PHE A 50 2.20 5.32 4.95
C PHE A 50 2.30 4.58 3.64
N VAL A 51 2.61 3.29 3.70
CA VAL A 51 2.67 2.42 2.51
C VAL A 51 1.51 1.44 2.54
N HIS A 52 0.80 1.37 1.44
CA HIS A 52 -0.27 0.40 1.20
C HIS A 52 0.25 -0.62 0.19
N CYS A 53 0.53 -1.83 0.68
CA CYS A 53 1.17 -2.89 -0.09
C CYS A 53 0.13 -3.71 -0.85
N PHE A 54 0.24 -3.76 -2.17
CA PHE A 54 -0.49 -4.72 -2.98
C PHE A 54 0.42 -5.92 -3.25
N MET A 55 -0.07 -7.12 -2.95
CA MET A 55 0.71 -8.35 -3.03
C MET A 55 0.56 -9.01 -4.40
N ASP A 56 1.66 -9.51 -4.93
CA ASP A 56 1.76 -9.99 -6.31
C ASP A 56 1.31 -11.44 -6.48
N GLY A 57 2.20 -12.38 -6.34
CA GLY A 57 1.92 -13.81 -6.50
C GLY A 57 1.55 -14.24 -7.91
N ARG A 58 1.62 -13.34 -8.88
CA ARG A 58 1.30 -13.60 -10.28
C ARG A 58 2.51 -13.41 -11.20
N ASP A 59 3.25 -12.33 -11.01
CA ASP A 59 4.51 -12.04 -11.70
C ASP A 59 5.72 -12.51 -10.86
N THR A 60 5.48 -12.99 -9.65
CA THR A 60 6.44 -13.55 -8.71
C THR A 60 5.85 -14.79 -8.03
N ASP A 61 6.70 -15.55 -7.32
CA ASP A 61 6.26 -16.71 -6.55
C ASP A 61 5.15 -16.34 -5.57
N PRO A 62 4.09 -17.16 -5.46
CA PRO A 62 2.93 -16.89 -4.62
C PRO A 62 3.20 -16.71 -3.12
N HIS A 63 4.37 -17.12 -2.64
CA HIS A 63 4.80 -17.01 -1.24
C HIS A 63 5.97 -16.04 -1.05
N SER A 64 6.36 -15.31 -2.09
CA SER A 64 7.50 -14.36 -2.01
C SER A 64 7.18 -13.05 -1.29
N GLY A 65 5.90 -12.70 -1.22
CA GLY A 65 5.44 -11.41 -0.68
C GLY A 65 5.86 -11.14 0.75
N LYS A 66 5.90 -12.15 1.61
CA LYS A 66 6.36 -12.03 2.99
C LYS A 66 7.78 -11.43 3.06
N GLY A 67 8.69 -11.90 2.21
CA GLY A 67 10.04 -11.38 2.11
C GLY A 67 10.09 -9.93 1.68
N PHE A 68 9.28 -9.54 0.70
CA PHE A 68 9.20 -8.15 0.24
C PHE A 68 8.64 -7.22 1.32
N VAL A 69 7.63 -7.65 2.05
CA VAL A 69 7.08 -6.88 3.18
C VAL A 69 8.12 -6.72 4.28
N ALA A 70 8.86 -7.77 4.61
CA ALA A 70 9.93 -7.71 5.60
C ALA A 70 11.05 -6.73 5.20
N ASP A 71 11.46 -6.76 3.93
CA ASP A 71 12.47 -5.83 3.40
C ASP A 71 11.97 -4.39 3.44
N LEU A 72 10.71 -4.16 3.11
CA LEU A 72 10.09 -2.84 3.20
C LEU A 72 10.03 -2.33 4.65
N GLU A 73 9.61 -3.17 5.60
CA GLU A 73 9.59 -2.81 7.03
C GLU A 73 10.99 -2.38 7.51
N LYS A 74 12.01 -3.12 7.11
CA LYS A 74 13.40 -2.80 7.43
C LYS A 74 13.84 -1.46 6.84
N HIS A 75 13.45 -1.18 5.60
CA HIS A 75 13.76 0.08 4.93
C HIS A 75 13.04 1.27 5.59
N LEU A 76 11.77 1.10 5.93
CA LEU A 76 11.00 2.14 6.63
C LEU A 76 11.55 2.44 8.03
N ALA A 77 12.01 1.42 8.76
CA ALA A 77 12.67 1.60 10.06
C ALA A 77 13.96 2.43 9.96
N ALA A 78 14.67 2.33 8.83
CA ALA A 78 15.89 3.10 8.56
C ALA A 78 15.60 4.50 7.96
N THR A 79 14.40 4.75 7.50
CA THR A 79 13.98 6.03 6.87
C THR A 79 12.84 6.68 7.65
N THR A 80 11.61 6.54 7.15
CA THR A 80 10.41 7.07 7.82
C THR A 80 9.17 6.32 7.35
N GLY A 81 8.13 6.35 8.16
CA GLY A 81 6.82 5.82 7.79
C GLY A 81 6.55 4.41 8.28
N LYS A 82 5.35 3.93 7.94
CA LYS A 82 4.84 2.61 8.35
C LYS A 82 4.04 1.98 7.22
N ILE A 83 4.04 0.66 7.16
CA ILE A 83 3.06 -0.06 6.35
C ILE A 83 1.70 0.06 7.03
N ALA A 84 0.71 0.59 6.31
CA ALA A 84 -0.64 0.77 6.82
C ALA A 84 -1.59 -0.38 6.46
N THR A 85 -1.47 -0.91 5.25
CA THR A 85 -2.32 -1.99 4.76
C THR A 85 -1.54 -2.97 3.89
N VAL A 86 -2.02 -4.22 3.87
CA VAL A 86 -1.56 -5.27 2.96
C VAL A 86 -2.78 -5.93 2.34
N ILE A 87 -2.83 -6.04 1.03
CA ILE A 87 -3.95 -6.64 0.30
C ILE A 87 -3.46 -7.25 -1.02
N GLY A 88 -4.02 -8.38 -1.41
CA GLY A 88 -3.72 -9.02 -2.69
C GLY A 88 -4.13 -8.19 -3.91
N ARG A 89 -3.37 -8.28 -4.97
CA ARG A 89 -3.64 -7.58 -6.24
C ARG A 89 -4.98 -7.97 -6.87
N TYR A 90 -5.50 -9.14 -6.55
CA TYR A 90 -6.82 -9.59 -6.99
C TYR A 90 -7.91 -8.55 -6.69
N TYR A 91 -7.82 -7.87 -5.55
CA TYR A 91 -8.73 -6.80 -5.15
C TYR A 91 -8.27 -5.41 -5.61
N ALA A 92 -7.02 -5.08 -5.33
CA ALA A 92 -6.50 -3.72 -5.49
C ALA A 92 -6.12 -3.36 -6.92
N MET A 93 -5.89 -4.33 -7.76
CA MET A 93 -5.40 -4.14 -9.13
C MET A 93 -6.32 -4.79 -10.17
N ASP A 94 -7.62 -4.73 -9.96
CA ASP A 94 -8.59 -5.15 -10.96
C ASP A 94 -8.55 -4.24 -12.20
N ARG A 95 -8.86 -4.80 -13.38
CA ARG A 95 -8.95 -4.05 -14.64
C ARG A 95 -10.20 -4.43 -15.46
N ASP A 96 -11.03 -5.29 -14.90
CA ASP A 96 -12.18 -5.90 -15.59
C ASP A 96 -13.52 -5.35 -15.07
N LYS A 97 -13.48 -4.17 -14.41
CA LYS A 97 -14.65 -3.49 -13.83
C LYS A 97 -15.41 -4.34 -12.81
N ARG A 98 -14.68 -5.14 -12.05
CA ARG A 98 -15.22 -5.89 -10.93
C ARG A 98 -15.23 -5.00 -9.69
N TRP A 99 -16.17 -4.09 -9.66
CA TRP A 99 -16.25 -3.04 -8.65
C TRP A 99 -16.38 -3.58 -7.23
N GLU A 100 -16.95 -4.78 -7.05
CA GLU A 100 -17.01 -5.48 -5.77
C GLU A 100 -15.62 -5.79 -5.21
N ARG A 101 -14.62 -6.05 -6.08
CA ARG A 101 -13.22 -6.25 -5.66
C ARG A 101 -12.56 -4.93 -5.31
N VAL A 102 -12.76 -3.94 -6.15
CA VAL A 102 -12.21 -2.57 -5.94
C VAL A 102 -12.74 -1.99 -4.64
N LYS A 103 -14.02 -2.23 -4.33
CA LYS A 103 -14.63 -1.80 -3.07
C LYS A 103 -13.92 -2.38 -1.83
N VAL A 104 -13.53 -3.64 -1.87
CA VAL A 104 -12.78 -4.27 -0.77
C VAL A 104 -11.47 -3.53 -0.51
N ALA A 105 -10.72 -3.19 -1.56
CA ALA A 105 -9.51 -2.40 -1.45
C ALA A 105 -9.77 -0.98 -0.95
N TYR A 106 -10.76 -0.30 -1.52
CA TYR A 106 -11.15 1.06 -1.12
C TYR A 106 -11.51 1.13 0.37
N ASP A 107 -12.35 0.23 0.83
CA ASP A 107 -12.81 0.18 2.22
C ASP A 107 -11.63 -0.07 3.19
N ALA A 108 -10.65 -0.85 2.80
CA ALA A 108 -9.43 -1.05 3.58
C ALA A 108 -8.57 0.21 3.66
N LEU A 109 -8.38 0.90 2.53
CA LEU A 109 -7.53 2.08 2.41
C LEU A 109 -8.11 3.31 3.12
N VAL A 110 -9.41 3.50 3.04
CA VAL A 110 -10.10 4.71 3.50
C VAL A 110 -10.74 4.52 4.87
N SER A 111 -11.38 3.38 5.08
CA SER A 111 -12.19 3.12 6.28
C SER A 111 -11.56 2.11 7.24
N GLY A 112 -10.42 1.54 6.91
CA GLY A 112 -9.75 0.56 7.77
C GLY A 112 -10.52 -0.75 7.94
N ILE A 113 -11.30 -1.15 6.93
CA ILE A 113 -12.06 -2.39 6.95
C ILE A 113 -11.16 -3.54 6.49
N GLY A 114 -10.81 -4.42 7.42
CA GLY A 114 -9.97 -5.56 7.17
C GLY A 114 -9.56 -6.23 8.48
N GLU A 115 -8.83 -7.31 8.39
CA GLU A 115 -8.29 -7.97 9.57
C GLU A 115 -7.19 -7.12 10.19
N ARG A 116 -7.26 -6.89 11.49
CA ARG A 116 -6.35 -6.02 12.21
C ARG A 116 -5.11 -6.77 12.68
N SER A 117 -3.95 -6.17 12.50
CA SER A 117 -2.67 -6.70 12.98
C SER A 117 -1.71 -5.57 13.33
N SER A 118 -0.87 -5.79 14.30
CA SER A 118 0.23 -4.89 14.66
C SER A 118 1.53 -5.22 13.90
N ASP A 119 1.58 -6.36 13.21
CA ASP A 119 2.74 -6.85 12.46
C ASP A 119 2.30 -7.36 11.08
N MET A 120 2.73 -6.67 10.03
CA MET A 120 2.33 -7.00 8.67
C MET A 120 3.04 -8.24 8.12
N VAL A 121 4.25 -8.55 8.59
CA VAL A 121 4.95 -9.79 8.20
C VAL A 121 4.23 -11.01 8.77
N GLU A 122 3.83 -10.96 10.03
CA GLU A 122 3.01 -12.02 10.65
C GLU A 122 1.64 -12.15 9.99
N ALA A 123 1.03 -11.03 9.61
CA ALA A 123 -0.25 -11.04 8.89
C ALA A 123 -0.16 -11.82 7.58
N VAL A 124 0.89 -11.60 6.79
CA VAL A 124 1.13 -12.35 5.55
C VAL A 124 1.35 -13.84 5.83
N GLN A 125 2.14 -14.17 6.86
CA GLN A 125 2.34 -15.57 7.26
C GLN A 125 1.04 -16.25 7.68
N LYS A 126 0.22 -15.56 8.45
CA LYS A 126 -1.11 -16.06 8.84
C LYS A 126 -1.97 -16.38 7.62
N SER A 127 -1.97 -15.50 6.62
CA SER A 127 -2.69 -15.74 5.37
C SER A 127 -2.21 -17.01 4.67
N TYR A 128 -0.90 -17.22 4.60
CA TYR A 128 -0.33 -18.44 4.03
C TYR A 128 -0.74 -19.70 4.81
N ASP A 129 -0.73 -19.63 6.13
CA ASP A 129 -1.15 -20.74 7.01
C ASP A 129 -2.62 -21.12 6.78
N GLU A 130 -3.45 -20.15 6.39
CA GLU A 130 -4.85 -20.35 6.02
C GLU A 130 -5.03 -20.78 4.54
N GLY A 131 -3.95 -20.96 3.80
CA GLY A 131 -3.97 -21.38 2.39
C GLY A 131 -4.23 -20.25 1.40
N VAL A 132 -4.14 -19.00 1.81
CA VAL A 132 -4.34 -17.82 0.95
C VAL A 132 -3.00 -17.18 0.63
N THR A 133 -2.59 -17.28 -0.63
CA THR A 133 -1.31 -16.78 -1.13
C THR A 133 -1.39 -15.33 -1.61
N ASP A 134 -0.26 -14.75 -1.99
CA ASP A 134 -0.08 -13.31 -2.23
C ASP A 134 -1.19 -12.66 -3.04
N GLU A 135 -1.51 -13.18 -4.22
CA GLU A 135 -2.49 -12.58 -5.13
C GLU A 135 -3.85 -12.35 -4.47
N PHE A 136 -4.24 -13.27 -3.59
CA PHE A 136 -5.60 -13.34 -3.03
C PHE A 136 -5.67 -12.91 -1.56
N ILE A 137 -4.61 -12.38 -0.99
CA ILE A 137 -4.59 -11.93 0.41
C ILE A 137 -5.72 -10.94 0.65
N LYS A 138 -6.60 -11.27 1.60
CA LYS A 138 -7.65 -10.39 2.07
C LYS A 138 -7.04 -9.23 2.85
N PRO A 139 -7.70 -8.06 2.93
CA PRO A 139 -7.13 -6.89 3.56
C PRO A 139 -6.69 -7.13 5.00
N PHE A 140 -5.44 -6.74 5.29
CA PHE A 140 -4.95 -6.54 6.65
C PHE A 140 -4.72 -5.05 6.87
N VAL A 141 -5.17 -4.57 8.01
CA VAL A 141 -5.03 -3.17 8.42
C VAL A 141 -4.15 -3.12 9.67
N ARG A 142 -3.06 -2.35 9.58
CA ARG A 142 -2.18 -2.15 10.72
C ARG A 142 -2.87 -1.31 11.78
N ILE A 143 -2.75 -1.75 13.03
CA ILE A 143 -3.25 -1.01 14.20
C ILE A 143 -2.09 -0.54 15.07
N ASP A 144 -2.34 0.55 15.79
CA ASP A 144 -1.46 1.06 16.83
C ASP A 144 -1.69 0.33 18.16
N GLU A 145 -0.99 0.76 19.21
CA GLU A 145 -1.11 0.23 20.56
C GLU A 145 -2.50 0.40 21.19
N ASN A 146 -3.30 1.33 20.68
CA ASN A 146 -4.69 1.57 21.09
C ASN A 146 -5.71 0.80 20.25
N GLY A 147 -5.26 -0.05 19.34
CA GLY A 147 -6.12 -0.82 18.44
C GLY A 147 -6.73 -0.03 17.29
N GLN A 148 -6.25 1.18 17.03
CA GLN A 148 -6.74 2.04 15.96
C GLN A 148 -5.96 1.85 14.67
N PRO A 149 -6.64 1.82 13.50
CA PRO A 149 -5.95 1.77 12.21
C PRO A 149 -4.99 2.94 12.04
N VAL A 150 -3.78 2.65 11.54
CA VAL A 150 -2.82 3.67 11.17
C VAL A 150 -2.90 3.96 9.68
N GLY A 151 -2.71 5.23 9.28
CA GLY A 151 -2.49 5.61 7.91
C GLY A 151 -3.67 5.43 6.97
N MET A 152 -4.89 5.60 7.43
CA MET A 152 -6.06 5.66 6.54
C MET A 152 -5.98 6.91 5.66
N ILE A 153 -6.35 6.75 4.39
CA ILE A 153 -6.36 7.86 3.43
C ILE A 153 -7.53 8.80 3.77
N ARG A 154 -7.21 10.06 4.02
CA ARG A 154 -8.18 11.11 4.37
C ARG A 154 -8.31 12.13 3.23
N PRO A 155 -9.41 12.88 3.17
CA PRO A 155 -9.52 14.00 2.23
C PRO A 155 -8.31 14.93 2.31
N ASN A 156 -7.81 15.35 1.17
CA ASN A 156 -6.65 16.23 1.00
C ASN A 156 -5.28 15.58 1.27
N ASP A 157 -5.21 14.32 1.66
CA ASP A 157 -3.96 13.60 1.72
C ASP A 157 -3.33 13.45 0.32
N VAL A 158 -2.02 13.30 0.30
CA VAL A 158 -1.28 13.04 -0.95
C VAL A 158 -1.12 11.54 -1.12
N VAL A 159 -1.51 11.04 -2.30
CA VAL A 159 -1.34 9.63 -2.66
C VAL A 159 -0.49 9.52 -3.92
N VAL A 160 0.59 8.76 -3.84
CA VAL A 160 1.43 8.40 -4.97
C VAL A 160 1.22 6.91 -5.28
N PHE A 161 0.61 6.63 -6.41
CA PHE A 161 0.49 5.27 -6.94
C PHE A 161 1.77 4.97 -7.72
N PHE A 162 2.69 4.17 -7.16
CA PHE A 162 4.02 3.98 -7.76
C PHE A 162 4.09 2.92 -8.86
N ASN A 163 2.97 2.33 -9.28
CA ASN A 163 2.91 1.50 -10.46
C ASN A 163 3.19 2.36 -11.71
N TYR A 164 4.18 1.99 -12.51
CA TYR A 164 4.46 2.68 -13.77
C TYR A 164 3.60 2.17 -14.93
N ARG A 165 3.03 0.97 -14.83
CA ARG A 165 2.02 0.45 -15.74
C ARG A 165 0.63 0.78 -15.20
N ASN A 166 -0.18 1.47 -16.00
CA ASN A 166 -1.40 2.12 -15.53
C ASN A 166 -2.69 1.32 -15.72
N ASP A 167 -2.69 0.23 -16.49
CA ASP A 167 -3.91 -0.51 -16.83
C ASP A 167 -4.65 -1.08 -15.62
N ARG A 168 -3.90 -1.47 -14.57
CA ARG A 168 -4.44 -1.99 -13.31
C ARG A 168 -4.48 -0.97 -12.18
N ALA A 169 -4.12 0.29 -12.45
CA ALA A 169 -4.17 1.36 -11.48
C ALA A 169 -5.41 2.26 -11.63
N LYS A 170 -6.07 2.20 -12.76
CA LYS A 170 -7.16 3.13 -13.12
C LYS A 170 -8.37 3.04 -12.22
N GLU A 171 -8.88 1.84 -11.96
CA GLU A 171 -10.13 1.65 -11.23
C GLU A 171 -10.03 2.14 -9.79
N LEU A 172 -8.97 1.78 -9.08
CA LEU A 172 -8.75 2.26 -7.72
C LEU A 172 -8.52 3.77 -7.67
N THR A 173 -7.82 4.32 -8.66
CA THR A 173 -7.64 5.77 -8.77
C THR A 173 -8.96 6.50 -8.96
N ILE A 174 -9.84 5.96 -9.80
CA ILE A 174 -11.18 6.54 -10.03
C ILE A 174 -11.95 6.66 -8.71
N VAL A 175 -12.05 5.58 -7.94
CA VAL A 175 -12.85 5.59 -6.70
C VAL A 175 -12.22 6.45 -5.60
N LEU A 176 -10.91 6.64 -5.61
CA LEU A 176 -10.24 7.51 -4.65
C LEU A 176 -10.33 9.01 -5.00
N THR A 177 -10.60 9.34 -6.26
CA THR A 177 -10.65 10.73 -6.75
C THR A 177 -12.04 11.18 -7.15
N GLN A 178 -13.03 10.30 -7.05
CA GLN A 178 -14.41 10.60 -7.38
C GLN A 178 -14.98 11.59 -6.35
N GLU A 179 -15.62 12.64 -6.83
CA GLU A 179 -16.45 13.52 -6.00
C GLU A 179 -17.79 12.86 -5.72
N ASP A 180 -18.30 12.96 -4.49
CA ASP A 180 -19.61 12.46 -4.09
C ASP A 180 -20.77 13.30 -4.71
#